data_d73776360933dc6a10fe3f1b0f45443b
#
_entry.id   d73776360933dc6a10fe3f1b0f45443b
#
_cell.length_a   1.000
_cell.length_b   1.000
_cell.length_c   1.000
_cell.angle_alpha   90.00
_cell.angle_beta   90.00
_cell.angle_gamma   90.00
#
_symmetry.space_group_name_H-M   'P 1'
#
loop_
_entity.id
_entity.type
_entity.pdbx_description
1 polymer ?
#
loop_
_entity_poly.entity_id
_entity_poly.type
_entity_poly.pdbx_seq_one_letter_code
_entity_poly.pdbx_strand_id
1 'polypeptide(L)'
;RFESRGLGDVYKRQGDVIARLPKETTKTKDITGGLPRVAELFEARKAKDSAIIAENDGSVVFGKEVRGKQRISIVPEDGSEPSNYLIPKGKHINFNPGEKIQKGEYLLDGQPLPHDILRILGIKELTEYFVNQVQEVYRLQGVIINDKHIETILRQMLKKVEVKVSGDSSYL
;
A
#
# COMPACT_ATOMS: atom_id res chain seq x y z
N ARG A 1 -20.83 -0.12 -4.60
CA ARG A 1 -21.06 -1.22 -5.57
C ARG A 1 -20.91 -2.50 -4.79
N PHE A 2 -22.01 -3.20 -4.57
CA PHE A 2 -21.99 -4.49 -3.88
C PHE A 2 -21.46 -5.53 -4.86
N GLU A 3 -20.28 -6.07 -4.63
CA GLU A 3 -19.86 -7.28 -5.30
C GLU A 3 -20.40 -8.48 -4.52
N SER A 4 -21.50 -9.04 -5.00
CA SER A 4 -21.97 -10.34 -4.56
C SER A 4 -21.11 -11.43 -5.22
N ARG A 5 -20.11 -11.91 -4.53
CA ARG A 5 -19.42 -13.13 -4.98
C ARG A 5 -20.34 -14.33 -4.76
N GLY A 6 -20.81 -14.88 -5.88
CA GLY A 6 -21.26 -16.27 -5.98
C GLY A 6 -22.69 -16.55 -5.57
N LEU A 7 -23.60 -16.41 -6.49
CA LEU A 7 -24.82 -17.21 -6.57
C LEU A 7 -24.47 -18.60 -7.15
N GLY A 8 -23.92 -19.42 -6.34
CA GLY A 8 -23.87 -20.87 -6.56
C GLY A 8 -24.21 -21.51 -5.22
N ASP A 9 -25.00 -22.55 -5.20
CA ASP A 9 -25.59 -23.31 -4.11
C ASP A 9 -24.73 -23.56 -2.86
N VAL A 10 -24.21 -22.52 -2.27
CA VAL A 10 -23.45 -22.59 -1.01
C VAL A 10 -24.38 -22.18 0.12
N TYR A 11 -24.89 -23.17 0.83
CA TYR A 11 -25.60 -22.96 2.10
C TYR A 11 -24.65 -22.25 3.08
N LYS A 12 -24.93 -20.98 3.37
CA LYS A 12 -24.23 -20.25 4.43
C LYS A 12 -24.75 -20.74 5.79
N ARG A 13 -23.81 -21.07 6.66
CA ARG A 13 -24.14 -21.44 8.04
C ARG A 13 -24.40 -20.17 8.86
N GLN A 14 -25.15 -20.34 9.95
CA GLN A 14 -25.39 -19.25 10.90
C GLN A 14 -24.05 -18.79 11.49
N GLY A 15 -23.72 -17.50 11.30
CA GLY A 15 -22.44 -16.91 11.69
C GLY A 15 -21.42 -16.74 10.55
N ASP A 16 -21.70 -17.28 9.35
CA ASP A 16 -20.84 -17.05 8.18
C ASP A 16 -20.90 -15.58 7.71
N VAL A 17 -19.74 -15.06 7.31
CA VAL A 17 -19.65 -13.71 6.77
C VAL A 17 -20.29 -13.67 5.38
N ILE A 18 -21.43 -13.00 5.25
CA ILE A 18 -22.19 -12.88 3.99
C ILE A 18 -21.58 -11.77 3.11
N ALA A 19 -21.19 -10.66 3.71
CA ALA A 19 -20.57 -9.53 3.01
C ALA A 19 -19.67 -8.76 3.96
N ARG A 20 -18.54 -8.29 3.48
CA ARG A 20 -17.71 -7.30 4.16
C ARG A 20 -18.09 -5.93 3.63
N LEU A 21 -18.67 -5.11 4.47
CA LEU A 21 -18.82 -3.68 4.19
C LEU A 21 -17.47 -3.04 4.51
N PRO A 22 -16.84 -2.34 3.57
CA PRO A 22 -15.72 -1.49 3.91
C PRO A 22 -16.25 -0.50 4.96
N LYS A 23 -15.72 -0.56 6.18
CA LYS A 23 -15.94 0.54 7.12
C LYS A 23 -15.28 1.75 6.46
N GLU A 24 -16.10 2.62 5.92
CA GLU A 24 -15.70 4.01 5.76
C GLU A 24 -15.44 4.53 7.20
N THR A 25 -14.23 4.25 7.69
CA THR A 25 -13.72 5.11 8.73
C THR A 25 -13.67 6.47 8.08
N THR A 26 -14.57 7.36 8.47
CA THR A 26 -14.33 8.79 8.43
C THR A 26 -13.08 9.01 9.29
N LYS A 27 -11.93 8.59 8.75
CA LYS A 27 -10.66 9.12 9.19
C LYS A 27 -10.84 10.60 8.90
N THR A 28 -11.03 11.38 9.94
CA THR A 28 -10.50 12.73 9.95
C THR A 28 -9.07 12.53 9.54
N LYS A 29 -8.86 12.50 8.21
CA LYS A 29 -7.55 12.62 7.64
C LYS A 29 -7.06 13.89 8.29
N ASP A 30 -6.05 13.78 9.12
CA ASP A 30 -5.21 14.89 9.52
C ASP A 30 -4.49 15.26 8.23
N ILE A 31 -5.26 15.88 7.34
CA ILE A 31 -4.87 16.22 5.99
C ILE A 31 -4.10 17.50 6.20
N THR A 32 -2.81 17.40 6.07
CA THR A 32 -2.03 18.50 5.52
C THR A 32 -2.63 18.74 4.13
N GLY A 33 -3.77 19.45 4.12
CA GLY A 33 -4.55 19.67 2.91
C GLY A 33 -3.87 20.70 2.04
N GLY A 34 -3.99 20.55 0.74
CA GLY A 34 -3.55 21.53 -0.23
C GLY A 34 -2.10 21.40 -0.69
N LEU A 35 -1.48 22.50 -1.05
CA LEU A 35 -0.12 22.58 -1.59
C LEU A 35 0.96 21.85 -0.76
N PRO A 36 0.94 21.88 0.59
CA PRO A 36 1.88 21.11 1.39
C PRO A 36 1.84 19.61 1.09
N ARG A 37 0.67 19.05 0.82
CA ARG A 37 0.53 17.62 0.47
C ARG A 37 1.19 17.29 -0.86
N VAL A 38 1.07 18.19 -1.85
CA VAL A 38 1.74 18.04 -3.15
C VAL A 38 3.25 18.02 -2.97
N ALA A 39 3.78 18.95 -2.15
CA ALA A 39 5.21 19.01 -1.84
C ALA A 39 5.70 17.72 -1.15
N GLU A 40 4.96 17.19 -0.17
CA GLU A 40 5.27 15.92 0.49
C GLU A 40 5.32 14.74 -0.47
N LEU A 41 4.39 14.69 -1.44
CA LEU A 41 4.37 13.65 -2.47
C LEU A 41 5.63 13.73 -3.34
N PHE A 42 6.00 14.92 -3.84
CA PHE A 42 7.19 15.11 -4.67
C PHE A 42 8.50 14.89 -3.91
N GLU A 43 8.53 15.16 -2.61
CA GLU A 43 9.68 14.85 -1.75
C GLU A 43 9.71 13.38 -1.32
N ALA A 44 8.66 12.61 -1.61
CA ALA A 44 8.49 11.21 -1.19
C ALA A 44 8.70 11.01 0.32
N ARG A 45 8.22 11.96 1.14
CA ARG A 45 8.35 11.90 2.60
C ARG A 45 7.58 10.70 3.17
N LYS A 46 8.16 10.11 4.20
CA LYS A 46 7.50 9.05 4.96
C LYS A 46 6.35 9.63 5.77
N ALA A 47 5.13 9.18 5.47
CA ALA A 47 3.96 9.55 6.25
C ALA A 47 4.04 8.99 7.67
N LYS A 48 3.50 9.72 8.67
CA LYS A 48 3.42 9.25 10.06
C LYS A 48 2.60 7.95 10.17
N ASP A 49 1.53 7.85 9.39
CA ASP A 49 0.67 6.67 9.27
C ASP A 49 0.89 5.99 7.93
N SER A 50 2.07 5.37 7.76
CA SER A 50 2.37 4.63 6.54
C SER A 50 1.60 3.32 6.50
N ALA A 51 1.00 3.02 5.34
CA ALA A 51 0.48 1.70 5.02
C ALA A 51 1.62 0.69 4.90
N ILE A 52 1.30 -0.57 5.14
CA ILE A 52 2.20 -1.69 4.86
C ILE A 52 1.59 -2.50 3.73
N ILE A 53 2.37 -2.73 2.69
CA ILE A 53 1.97 -3.45 1.48
C ILE A 53 2.64 -4.82 1.50
N ALA A 54 1.91 -5.86 1.08
CA ALA A 54 2.43 -7.22 0.95
C ALA A 54 3.47 -7.30 -0.17
N GLU A 55 4.65 -7.85 0.13
CA GLU A 55 5.73 -8.01 -0.85
C GLU A 55 5.56 -9.26 -1.71
N ASN A 56 4.95 -10.30 -1.15
CA ASN A 56 4.77 -11.59 -1.79
C ASN A 56 3.33 -12.08 -1.65
N ASP A 57 2.93 -12.98 -2.56
CA ASP A 57 1.71 -13.76 -2.42
C ASP A 57 1.89 -14.80 -1.32
N GLY A 58 0.85 -15.09 -0.56
CA GLY A 58 0.95 -16.12 0.46
C GLY A 58 -0.20 -16.13 1.46
N SER A 59 -0.05 -16.90 2.53
CA SER A 59 -0.99 -16.94 3.64
C SER A 59 -0.47 -16.16 4.84
N VAL A 60 -1.39 -15.46 5.50
CA VAL A 60 -1.08 -14.59 6.65
C VAL A 60 -1.00 -15.42 7.93
N VAL A 61 0.13 -15.40 8.60
CA VAL A 61 0.37 -16.07 9.87
C VAL A 61 0.69 -15.04 10.96
N PHE A 62 -0.07 -15.08 12.03
CA PHE A 62 0.18 -14.20 13.18
C PHE A 62 1.21 -14.86 14.11
N GLY A 63 2.33 -14.18 14.29
CA GLY A 63 3.39 -14.60 15.18
C GLY A 63 3.27 -14.01 16.59
N LYS A 64 4.23 -14.36 17.46
CA LYS A 64 4.30 -13.83 18.82
C LYS A 64 4.59 -12.32 18.82
N GLU A 65 4.01 -11.65 19.79
CA GLU A 65 4.32 -10.22 20.01
C GLU A 65 5.79 -10.00 20.39
N VAL A 66 6.41 -8.99 19.78
CA VAL A 66 7.78 -8.59 20.06
C VAL A 66 7.82 -7.10 20.38
N ARG A 67 8.23 -6.75 21.58
CA ARG A 67 8.38 -5.34 22.04
C ARG A 67 7.12 -4.49 21.81
N GLY A 68 5.94 -5.01 22.13
CA GLY A 68 4.67 -4.28 21.94
C GLY A 68 4.20 -4.13 20.49
N LYS A 69 4.81 -4.85 19.55
CA LYS A 69 4.40 -4.95 18.16
C LYS A 69 3.98 -6.38 17.86
N GLN A 70 2.93 -6.54 17.09
CA GLN A 70 2.50 -7.84 16.59
C GLN A 70 3.31 -8.22 15.37
N ARG A 71 3.88 -9.43 15.37
CA ARG A 71 4.55 -9.96 14.18
C ARG A 71 3.50 -10.60 13.28
N ILE A 72 3.53 -10.23 12.01
CA ILE A 72 2.76 -10.87 10.95
C ILE A 72 3.75 -11.38 9.92
N SER A 73 3.61 -12.64 9.55
CA SER A 73 4.42 -13.29 8.53
C SER A 73 3.54 -13.67 7.35
N ILE A 74 3.98 -13.37 6.15
CA ILE A 74 3.37 -13.89 4.92
C ILE A 74 4.21 -15.08 4.51
N VAL A 75 3.59 -16.25 4.48
CA VAL A 75 4.22 -17.51 4.06
C VAL A 75 3.80 -17.79 2.62
N PRO A 76 4.75 -17.67 1.66
CA PRO A 76 4.47 -17.98 0.26
C PRO A 76 4.19 -19.47 0.07
N GLU A 77 3.32 -19.81 -0.88
CA GLU A 77 3.05 -21.20 -1.24
C GLU A 77 4.24 -21.88 -1.94
N ASP A 78 5.12 -21.07 -2.55
CA ASP A 78 6.29 -21.55 -3.29
C ASP A 78 7.47 -21.98 -2.41
N GLY A 79 7.35 -21.94 -1.08
CA GLY A 79 8.41 -22.29 -0.15
C GLY A 79 9.56 -21.29 -0.06
N SER A 80 9.40 -20.08 -0.61
CA SER A 80 10.35 -18.99 -0.46
C SER A 80 10.34 -18.43 0.97
N GLU A 81 11.33 -17.61 1.31
CA GLU A 81 11.45 -17.06 2.66
C GLU A 81 10.22 -16.23 3.06
N PRO A 82 9.68 -16.44 4.27
CA PRO A 82 8.52 -15.70 4.75
C PRO A 82 8.86 -14.22 4.98
N SER A 83 8.02 -13.34 4.47
CA SER A 83 8.14 -11.90 4.72
C SER A 83 7.57 -11.55 6.10
N ASN A 84 8.37 -10.93 6.96
CA ASN A 84 7.99 -10.62 8.34
C ASN A 84 7.73 -9.11 8.51
N TYR A 85 6.56 -8.78 9.03
CA TYR A 85 6.14 -7.41 9.32
C TYR A 85 5.90 -7.21 10.81
N LEU A 86 6.28 -6.05 11.34
CA LEU A 86 6.06 -5.67 12.73
C LEU A 86 5.05 -4.52 12.79
N ILE A 87 3.84 -4.83 13.20
CA ILE A 87 2.73 -3.87 13.26
C ILE A 87 2.57 -3.37 14.69
N PRO A 88 2.52 -2.04 14.93
CA PRO A 88 2.26 -1.48 16.24
C PRO A 88 0.86 -1.89 16.76
N LYS A 89 0.73 -2.11 18.06
CA LYS A 89 -0.58 -2.36 18.69
C LYS A 89 -1.54 -1.19 18.45
N GLY A 90 -2.82 -1.53 18.24
CA GLY A 90 -3.87 -0.54 18.03
C GLY A 90 -4.09 -0.12 16.58
N LYS A 91 -3.31 -0.62 15.65
CA LYS A 91 -3.58 -0.46 14.22
C LYS A 91 -4.53 -1.56 13.73
N HIS A 92 -5.47 -1.19 12.88
CA HIS A 92 -6.41 -2.15 12.29
C HIS A 92 -5.70 -2.97 11.20
N ILE A 93 -5.77 -4.29 11.34
CA ILE A 93 -5.24 -5.25 10.37
C ILE A 93 -6.40 -5.71 9.49
N ASN A 94 -6.22 -5.67 8.19
CA ASN A 94 -7.28 -5.96 7.23
C ASN A 94 -7.51 -7.45 6.98
N PHE A 95 -6.65 -8.32 7.50
CA PHE A 95 -6.67 -9.76 7.26
C PHE A 95 -6.82 -10.57 8.53
N ASN A 96 -7.40 -11.78 8.37
CA ASN A 96 -7.48 -12.76 9.42
C ASN A 96 -6.33 -13.78 9.32
N PRO A 97 -6.00 -14.48 10.43
CA PRO A 97 -5.04 -15.57 10.39
C PRO A 97 -5.43 -16.63 9.37
N GLY A 98 -4.49 -17.07 8.51
CA GLY A 98 -4.71 -18.05 7.48
C GLY A 98 -5.38 -17.55 6.19
N GLU A 99 -5.70 -16.27 6.09
CA GLU A 99 -6.23 -15.67 4.87
C GLU A 99 -5.14 -15.54 3.81
N LYS A 100 -5.49 -15.80 2.55
CA LYS A 100 -4.56 -15.61 1.41
C LYS A 100 -4.52 -14.14 1.03
N ILE A 101 -3.32 -13.67 0.79
CA ILE A 101 -3.02 -12.30 0.37
C ILE A 101 -2.24 -12.33 -0.93
N GLN A 102 -2.50 -11.34 -1.79
CA GLN A 102 -1.76 -11.13 -3.01
C GLN A 102 -0.72 -10.02 -2.84
N LYS A 103 0.33 -10.10 -3.63
CA LYS A 103 1.36 -9.06 -3.72
C LYS A 103 0.71 -7.71 -4.05
N GLY A 104 1.04 -6.70 -3.27
CA GLY A 104 0.48 -5.36 -3.44
C GLY A 104 -0.77 -5.07 -2.61
N GLU A 105 -1.35 -6.04 -1.91
CA GLU A 105 -2.46 -5.79 -1.00
C GLU A 105 -2.00 -5.11 0.29
N TYR A 106 -2.89 -4.30 0.86
CA TYR A 106 -2.59 -3.51 2.06
C TYR A 106 -2.82 -4.34 3.32
N LEU A 107 -1.73 -4.67 4.02
CA LEU A 107 -1.79 -5.31 5.35
C LEU A 107 -2.31 -4.36 6.41
N LEU A 108 -1.97 -3.10 6.27
CA LEU A 108 -2.32 -2.04 7.19
C LEU A 108 -2.84 -0.83 6.42
N ASP A 109 -3.97 -0.31 6.85
CA ASP A 109 -4.52 0.93 6.29
C ASP A 109 -3.61 2.12 6.56
N GLY A 110 -3.49 2.99 5.59
CA GLY A 110 -2.70 4.19 5.68
C GLY A 110 -2.31 4.74 4.32
N GLN A 111 -1.36 5.64 4.31
CA GLN A 111 -0.81 6.17 3.07
C GLN A 111 0.38 5.31 2.65
N PRO A 112 0.33 4.68 1.47
CA PRO A 112 1.45 3.89 0.98
C PRO A 112 2.65 4.79 0.70
N LEU A 113 3.84 4.25 0.96
CA LEU A 113 5.09 4.90 0.61
C LEU A 113 5.32 4.78 -0.90
N PRO A 114 5.62 5.87 -1.61
CA PRO A 114 5.91 5.80 -3.03
C PRO A 114 7.06 4.84 -3.37
N HIS A 115 8.06 4.73 -2.50
CA HIS A 115 9.16 3.79 -2.66
C HIS A 115 8.73 2.33 -2.59
N ASP A 116 7.77 1.99 -1.70
CA ASP A 116 7.27 0.63 -1.59
C ASP A 116 6.39 0.28 -2.79
N ILE A 117 5.56 1.22 -3.27
CA ILE A 117 4.80 1.03 -4.51
C ILE A 117 5.74 0.75 -5.68
N LEU A 118 6.81 1.56 -5.84
CA LEU A 118 7.78 1.38 -6.91
C LEU A 118 8.48 0.01 -6.84
N ARG A 119 8.88 -0.39 -5.65
CA ARG A 119 9.60 -1.65 -5.42
C ARG A 119 8.73 -2.89 -5.62
N ILE A 120 7.48 -2.84 -5.15
CA ILE A 120 6.58 -4.00 -5.10
C ILE A 120 5.73 -4.09 -6.37
N LEU A 121 5.10 -2.98 -6.76
CA LEU A 121 4.12 -2.93 -7.86
C LEU A 121 4.70 -2.40 -9.17
N GLY A 122 5.79 -1.64 -9.11
CA GLY A 122 6.48 -1.12 -10.28
C GLY A 122 6.08 0.31 -10.69
N ILE A 123 6.63 0.73 -11.84
CA ILE A 123 6.54 2.13 -12.29
C ILE A 123 5.12 2.52 -12.68
N LYS A 124 4.36 1.63 -13.31
CA LYS A 124 3.01 1.91 -13.79
C LYS A 124 2.07 2.27 -12.64
N GLU A 125 2.02 1.41 -11.64
CA GLU A 125 1.18 1.59 -10.45
C GLU A 125 1.60 2.83 -9.64
N LEU A 126 2.91 3.07 -9.54
CA LEU A 126 3.41 4.30 -8.92
C LEU A 126 2.93 5.55 -9.67
N THR A 127 2.97 5.53 -11.00
CA THR A 127 2.55 6.68 -11.81
C THR A 127 1.06 6.96 -11.62
N GLU A 128 0.24 5.93 -11.68
CA GLU A 128 -1.20 6.05 -11.48
C GLU A 128 -1.54 6.56 -10.07
N TYR A 129 -0.92 5.97 -9.04
CA TYR A 129 -1.07 6.44 -7.67
C TYR A 129 -0.70 7.91 -7.52
N PHE A 130 0.47 8.30 -8.06
CA PHE A 130 1.02 9.64 -7.90
C PHE A 130 0.15 10.69 -8.60
N VAL A 131 -0.25 10.43 -9.84
CA VAL A 131 -1.12 11.32 -10.61
C VAL A 131 -2.46 11.48 -9.87
N ASN A 132 -3.08 10.39 -9.43
CA ASN A 132 -4.34 10.44 -8.73
C ASN A 132 -4.26 11.25 -7.42
N GLN A 133 -3.20 11.06 -6.63
CA GLN A 133 -3.02 11.78 -5.36
C GLN A 133 -2.81 13.28 -5.57
N VAL A 134 -2.02 13.66 -6.56
CA VAL A 134 -1.81 15.09 -6.89
C VAL A 134 -3.08 15.71 -7.46
N GLN A 135 -3.74 15.03 -8.40
CA GLN A 135 -4.99 15.50 -8.99
C GLN A 135 -6.12 15.66 -7.96
N GLU A 136 -6.21 14.75 -6.99
CA GLU A 136 -7.18 14.85 -5.89
C GLU A 136 -7.03 16.20 -5.15
N VAL A 137 -5.80 16.57 -4.82
CA VAL A 137 -5.52 17.84 -4.14
C VAL A 137 -5.95 19.03 -4.99
N TYR A 138 -5.61 19.06 -6.28
CA TYR A 138 -5.97 20.14 -7.17
C TYR A 138 -7.47 20.22 -7.41
N ARG A 139 -8.15 19.09 -7.61
CA ARG A 139 -9.62 19.03 -7.80
C ARG A 139 -10.38 19.53 -6.58
N LEU A 140 -9.91 19.23 -5.37
CA LEU A 140 -10.50 19.74 -4.13
C LEU A 140 -10.42 21.28 -4.03
N GLN A 141 -9.47 21.90 -4.71
CA GLN A 141 -9.32 23.36 -4.79
C GLN A 141 -9.97 23.97 -6.04
N GLY A 142 -10.70 23.15 -6.83
CA GLY A 142 -11.36 23.61 -8.06
C GLY A 142 -10.40 23.87 -9.22
N VAL A 143 -9.15 23.43 -9.13
CA VAL A 143 -8.16 23.60 -10.19
C VAL A 143 -8.10 22.36 -11.07
N ILE A 144 -8.21 22.56 -12.38
CA ILE A 144 -8.14 21.50 -13.39
C ILE A 144 -6.78 21.62 -14.09
N ILE A 145 -5.96 20.57 -13.95
CA ILE A 145 -4.67 20.44 -14.66
C ILE A 145 -4.64 19.15 -15.46
N ASN A 146 -3.83 19.12 -16.51
CA ASN A 146 -3.64 17.92 -17.30
C ASN A 146 -2.62 17.00 -16.63
N ASP A 147 -2.90 15.69 -16.61
CA ASP A 147 -2.05 14.65 -16.01
C ASP A 147 -0.62 14.65 -16.55
N LYS A 148 -0.44 15.02 -17.83
CA LYS A 148 0.86 15.09 -18.49
C LYS A 148 1.87 15.98 -17.79
N HIS A 149 1.43 17.03 -17.09
CA HIS A 149 2.32 17.88 -16.32
C HIS A 149 2.92 17.13 -15.15
N ILE A 150 2.12 16.35 -14.45
CA ILE A 150 2.54 15.53 -13.32
C ILE A 150 3.43 14.38 -13.80
N GLU A 151 3.00 13.69 -14.85
CA GLU A 151 3.75 12.58 -15.46
C GLU A 151 5.14 13.01 -15.94
N THR A 152 5.27 14.21 -16.51
CA THR A 152 6.56 14.75 -16.97
C THR A 152 7.52 14.95 -15.80
N ILE A 153 7.03 15.45 -14.67
CA ILE A 153 7.84 15.64 -13.47
C ILE A 153 8.24 14.26 -12.91
N LEU A 154 7.29 13.35 -12.79
CA LEU A 154 7.55 12.00 -12.29
C LEU A 154 8.56 11.24 -13.17
N ARG A 155 8.46 11.37 -14.49
CA ARG A 155 9.44 10.82 -15.43
C ARG A 155 10.86 11.32 -15.15
N GLN A 156 11.02 12.61 -14.81
CA GLN A 156 12.32 13.15 -14.44
C GLN A 156 12.84 12.61 -13.12
N MET A 157 11.94 12.41 -12.14
CA MET A 157 12.30 11.80 -10.85
C MET A 157 12.78 10.36 -11.01
N LEU A 158 12.15 9.60 -11.90
CA LEU A 158 12.47 8.18 -12.16
C LEU A 158 13.60 7.96 -13.17
N LYS A 159 14.23 9.03 -13.67
CA LYS A 159 15.27 8.93 -14.70
C LYS A 159 16.56 8.29 -14.19
N LYS A 160 16.86 8.41 -12.91
CA LYS A 160 18.11 7.94 -12.29
C LYS A 160 17.84 6.70 -11.45
N VAL A 161 18.84 5.82 -11.38
CA VAL A 161 18.84 4.65 -10.52
C VAL A 161 20.05 4.70 -9.60
N GLU A 162 19.89 4.18 -8.38
CA GLU A 162 20.98 4.03 -7.43
C GLU A 162 21.66 2.68 -7.65
N VAL A 163 22.97 2.70 -7.86
CA VAL A 163 23.77 1.48 -7.98
C VAL A 163 24.13 1.00 -6.58
N LYS A 164 23.52 -0.11 -6.14
CA LYS A 164 23.79 -0.69 -4.82
C LYS A 164 25.07 -1.51 -4.77
N VAL A 165 25.36 -2.22 -5.84
CA VAL A 165 26.55 -3.07 -5.98
C VAL A 165 27.16 -2.78 -7.33
N SER A 166 28.41 -2.33 -7.33
CA SER A 166 29.13 -1.96 -8.55
C SER A 166 29.77 -3.17 -9.28
N GLY A 167 29.61 -4.40 -8.75
CA GLY A 167 30.32 -5.56 -9.26
C GLY A 167 31.84 -5.39 -9.11
N ASP A 168 32.59 -5.74 -10.16
CA ASP A 168 34.05 -5.62 -10.18
C ASP A 168 34.55 -4.21 -10.55
N SER A 169 33.64 -3.26 -10.81
CA SER A 169 33.98 -1.89 -11.18
C SER A 169 33.89 -0.97 -9.96
N SER A 170 34.88 -0.09 -9.78
CA SER A 170 34.80 1.02 -8.83
C SER A 170 34.22 2.25 -9.52
N TYR A 171 33.16 2.81 -8.99
CA TYR A 171 32.67 4.12 -9.39
C TYR A 171 33.31 5.19 -8.50
N LEU A 172 33.87 6.19 -9.12
CA LEU A 172 34.39 7.39 -8.46
C LEU A 172 33.27 8.40 -8.22
#